data_b00cd60647d5a224f41f5287d6a103ff
#
_entry.id   b00cd60647d5a224f41f5287d6a103ff
#
_cell.length_a   1.000
_cell.length_b   1.000
_cell.length_c   1.000
_cell.angle_alpha   90.00
_cell.angle_beta   90.00
_cell.angle_gamma   90.00
#
_symmetry.space_group_name_H-M   'P 1'
#
loop_
_entity.id
_entity.type
_entity.pdbx_description
1 polymer ?
#
loop_
_entity_poly.entity_id
_entity_poly.type
_entity_poly.pdbx_seq_one_letter_code
_entity_poly.pdbx_strand_id
1 'polypeptide(L)'
;NPFAGHLDSPYELIMGERRWRASQLAGLETIPAIVKTTADDDMLRDALLENLHRVALNPLEEAAAYQQMIEEFGLTQVQLSKSVSKSRPQIANTLRLLNLPASVQKRVAAGVLSSGHARALLGLSDPEEMDKLASRIIAEGLSVRSTEEIVAMKIASGEQPKKPKTSKTKPWVGSAIQQRVENHFDTKVS
;
A
#
# COMPACT_ATOMS: atom_id res chain seq x y z
N ASN A 1 -20.19 -9.17 -9.56
CA ASN A 1 -21.02 -7.96 -9.46
C ASN A 1 -22.44 -8.36 -9.07
N PRO A 2 -22.95 -8.07 -7.83
CA PRO A 2 -24.28 -8.46 -7.40
C PRO A 2 -25.41 -7.71 -8.14
N PHE A 3 -25.09 -6.82 -9.08
CA PHE A 3 -26.01 -5.95 -9.79
C PHE A 3 -26.11 -6.21 -11.29
N ALA A 4 -25.59 -7.31 -11.79
CA ALA A 4 -25.68 -7.71 -13.20
C ALA A 4 -27.12 -8.07 -13.67
N GLY A 5 -28.16 -7.67 -12.92
CA GLY A 5 -29.56 -8.01 -13.19
C GLY A 5 -30.36 -6.98 -13.98
N HIS A 6 -29.80 -5.84 -14.37
CA HIS A 6 -30.48 -4.86 -15.23
C HIS A 6 -29.69 -4.62 -16.51
N LEU A 7 -29.79 -5.59 -17.42
CA LEU A 7 -29.13 -5.58 -18.74
C LEU A 7 -29.66 -4.52 -19.73
N ASP A 8 -30.66 -3.72 -19.35
CA ASP A 8 -31.32 -2.76 -20.24
C ASP A 8 -31.03 -1.28 -19.91
N SER A 9 -30.14 -0.98 -18.95
CA SER A 9 -29.80 0.41 -18.67
C SER A 9 -28.54 0.81 -19.45
N PRO A 10 -28.60 1.91 -20.24
CA PRO A 10 -27.43 2.46 -20.94
C PRO A 10 -26.42 3.14 -19.99
N TYR A 11 -26.70 3.12 -18.67
CA TYR A 11 -25.91 3.77 -17.66
C TYR A 11 -25.45 2.77 -16.58
N GLU A 12 -24.22 2.92 -16.15
CA GLU A 12 -23.63 2.21 -15.02
C GLU A 12 -23.37 3.17 -13.85
N LEU A 13 -23.66 2.73 -12.62
CA LEU A 13 -23.45 3.53 -11.43
C LEU A 13 -21.99 3.47 -10.99
N ILE A 14 -21.24 4.56 -11.17
CA ILE A 14 -19.84 4.68 -10.79
C ILE A 14 -19.72 4.91 -9.27
N MET A 15 -20.55 5.81 -8.71
CA MET A 15 -20.51 6.19 -7.29
C MET A 15 -21.87 6.69 -6.79
N GLY A 16 -22.04 6.73 -5.45
CA GLY A 16 -23.28 7.22 -4.83
C GLY A 16 -24.32 6.14 -4.57
N GLU A 17 -23.95 4.84 -4.51
CA GLU A 17 -24.86 3.71 -4.29
C GLU A 17 -25.78 3.90 -3.06
N ARG A 18 -25.23 4.42 -1.95
CA ARG A 18 -26.02 4.67 -0.73
C ARG A 18 -27.10 5.73 -0.96
N ARG A 19 -26.82 6.80 -1.72
CA ARG A 19 -27.80 7.82 -2.09
C ARG A 19 -28.86 7.28 -3.03
N TRP A 20 -28.45 6.49 -4.02
CA TRP A 20 -29.36 5.82 -4.94
C TRP A 20 -30.32 4.87 -4.20
N ARG A 21 -29.79 4.02 -3.31
CA ARG A 21 -30.63 3.13 -2.47
C ARG A 21 -31.56 3.90 -1.54
N ALA A 22 -31.06 4.97 -0.91
CA ALA A 22 -31.86 5.80 -0.03
C ALA A 22 -33.00 6.50 -0.78
N SER A 23 -32.77 6.95 -2.02
CA SER A 23 -33.83 7.57 -2.84
C SER A 23 -34.89 6.54 -3.26
N GLN A 24 -34.50 5.30 -3.56
CA GLN A 24 -35.45 4.23 -3.80
C GLN A 24 -36.33 3.93 -2.57
N LEU A 25 -35.70 3.85 -1.38
CA LEU A 25 -36.46 3.66 -0.12
C LEU A 25 -37.37 4.83 0.21
N ALA A 26 -37.00 6.04 -0.18
CA ALA A 26 -37.80 7.25 -0.02
C ALA A 26 -38.91 7.39 -1.08
N GLY A 27 -39.01 6.47 -2.04
CA GLY A 27 -40.02 6.48 -3.11
C GLY A 27 -39.82 7.61 -4.13
N LEU A 28 -38.59 8.14 -4.26
CA LEU A 28 -38.31 9.18 -5.27
C LEU A 28 -38.24 8.56 -6.66
N GLU A 29 -38.98 9.13 -7.60
CA GLU A 29 -38.97 8.69 -9.00
C GLU A 29 -37.71 9.09 -9.74
N THR A 30 -37.09 10.21 -9.36
CA THR A 30 -35.87 10.75 -9.99
C THR A 30 -34.91 11.29 -8.96
N ILE A 31 -33.61 11.24 -9.26
CA ILE A 31 -32.55 11.85 -8.47
C ILE A 31 -31.60 12.62 -9.38
N PRO A 32 -31.01 13.73 -8.93
CA PRO A 32 -29.97 14.42 -9.67
C PRO A 32 -28.74 13.53 -9.85
N ALA A 33 -28.29 13.34 -11.09
CA ALA A 33 -27.12 12.55 -11.40
C ALA A 33 -26.23 13.31 -12.42
N ILE A 34 -24.92 13.12 -12.30
CA ILE A 34 -23.95 13.62 -13.29
C ILE A 34 -23.62 12.44 -14.21
N VAL A 35 -24.00 12.58 -15.49
CA VAL A 35 -23.66 11.58 -16.51
C VAL A 35 -22.31 11.93 -17.11
N LYS A 36 -21.38 10.97 -17.10
CA LYS A 36 -20.06 11.08 -17.74
C LYS A 36 -19.89 9.95 -18.75
N THR A 37 -19.25 10.23 -19.86
CA THR A 37 -18.77 9.21 -20.80
C THR A 37 -17.35 8.84 -20.35
N THR A 38 -17.18 7.70 -19.71
CA THR A 38 -15.91 7.31 -19.11
C THR A 38 -15.59 5.88 -19.57
N ALA A 39 -14.33 5.61 -19.92
CA ALA A 39 -13.88 4.23 -20.13
C ALA A 39 -13.82 3.49 -18.79
N ASP A 40 -13.96 2.17 -18.79
CA ASP A 40 -14.03 1.34 -17.56
C ASP A 40 -12.84 1.57 -16.63
N ASP A 41 -11.63 1.71 -17.19
CA ASP A 41 -10.40 1.98 -16.41
C ASP A 41 -10.45 3.36 -15.72
N ASP A 42 -11.02 4.36 -16.38
CA ASP A 42 -11.18 5.70 -15.80
C ASP A 42 -12.26 5.71 -14.71
N MET A 43 -13.29 4.87 -14.81
CA MET A 43 -14.33 4.73 -13.79
C MET A 43 -13.77 4.20 -12.48
N LEU A 44 -12.96 3.15 -12.55
CA LEU A 44 -12.32 2.57 -11.38
C LEU A 44 -11.33 3.56 -10.75
N ARG A 45 -10.58 4.27 -11.57
CA ARG A 45 -9.67 5.34 -11.11
C ARG A 45 -10.42 6.46 -10.36
N ASP A 46 -11.52 6.95 -10.92
CA ASP A 46 -12.32 8.02 -10.31
C ASP A 46 -12.99 7.56 -9.00
N ALA A 47 -13.42 6.31 -8.91
CA ALA A 47 -13.95 5.72 -7.68
C ALA A 47 -12.89 5.57 -6.60
N LEU A 48 -11.66 5.18 -6.96
CA LEU A 48 -10.53 5.11 -6.01
C LEU A 48 -10.10 6.50 -5.53
N LEU A 49 -10.08 7.49 -6.43
CA LEU A 49 -9.79 8.89 -6.07
C LEU A 49 -10.86 9.46 -5.12
N GLU A 50 -12.14 9.16 -5.35
CA GLU A 50 -13.21 9.57 -4.43
C GLU A 50 -13.03 8.94 -3.05
N ASN A 51 -12.73 7.64 -3.01
CA ASN A 51 -12.48 6.94 -1.75
C ASN A 51 -11.27 7.50 -0.99
N LEU A 52 -10.23 7.92 -1.72
CA LEU A 52 -9.04 8.58 -1.14
C LEU A 52 -9.34 9.96 -0.54
N HIS A 53 -10.33 10.66 -1.06
CA HIS A 53 -10.80 11.94 -0.50
C HIS A 53 -11.71 11.79 0.71
N ARG A 54 -12.05 10.56 1.14
CA ARG A 54 -12.79 10.33 2.38
C ARG A 54 -11.95 10.73 3.59
N VAL A 55 -12.55 11.48 4.50
CA VAL A 55 -11.92 12.18 5.64
C VAL A 55 -11.31 11.23 6.70
N ALA A 56 -11.29 9.90 6.49
CA ALA A 56 -10.99 8.94 7.56
C ALA A 56 -10.02 7.80 7.19
N LEU A 57 -9.23 7.92 6.11
CA LEU A 57 -8.22 6.90 5.83
C LEU A 57 -7.06 6.99 6.82
N ASN A 58 -6.64 5.85 7.36
CA ASN A 58 -5.40 5.81 8.11
C ASN A 58 -4.18 5.90 7.15
N PRO A 59 -2.97 6.25 7.66
CA PRO A 59 -1.80 6.45 6.80
C PRO A 59 -1.40 5.22 5.96
N LEU A 60 -1.73 4.01 6.39
CA LEU A 60 -1.43 2.79 5.64
C LEU A 60 -2.48 2.49 4.57
N GLU A 61 -3.75 2.77 4.84
CA GLU A 61 -4.81 2.71 3.83
C GLU A 61 -4.55 3.71 2.71
N GLU A 62 -4.11 4.92 3.06
CA GLU A 62 -3.70 5.92 2.09
C GLU A 62 -2.50 5.44 1.26
N ALA A 63 -1.49 4.83 1.90
CA ALA A 63 -0.34 4.26 1.22
C ALA A 63 -0.71 3.12 0.27
N ALA A 64 -1.61 2.22 0.70
CA ALA A 64 -2.11 1.11 -0.13
C ALA A 64 -2.90 1.62 -1.34
N ALA A 65 -3.75 2.64 -1.16
CA ALA A 65 -4.48 3.26 -2.26
C ALA A 65 -3.53 3.92 -3.28
N TYR A 66 -2.46 4.59 -2.81
CA TYR A 66 -1.44 5.16 -3.70
C TYR A 66 -0.69 4.08 -4.49
N GLN A 67 -0.32 2.98 -3.81
CA GLN A 67 0.35 1.85 -4.44
C GLN A 67 -0.54 1.24 -5.53
N GLN A 68 -1.81 1.00 -5.21
CA GLN A 68 -2.79 0.47 -6.15
C GLN A 68 -2.95 1.37 -7.38
N MET A 69 -3.04 2.70 -7.19
CA MET A 69 -3.12 3.65 -8.30
C MET A 69 -1.90 3.63 -9.21
N ILE A 70 -0.71 3.42 -8.65
CA ILE A 70 0.53 3.32 -9.43
C ILE A 70 0.57 1.99 -10.20
N GLU A 71 0.20 0.88 -9.57
CA GLU A 71 0.31 -0.46 -10.14
C GLU A 71 -0.78 -0.75 -11.18
N GLU A 72 -2.04 -0.44 -10.87
CA GLU A 72 -3.17 -0.76 -11.74
C GLU A 72 -3.36 0.24 -12.88
N PHE A 73 -3.15 1.54 -12.62
CA PHE A 73 -3.34 2.59 -13.64
C PHE A 73 -2.05 3.13 -14.23
N GLY A 74 -0.89 2.60 -13.86
CA GLY A 74 0.41 3.03 -14.38
C GLY A 74 0.75 4.49 -14.07
N LEU A 75 0.13 5.09 -13.03
CA LEU A 75 0.34 6.48 -12.69
C LEU A 75 1.75 6.70 -12.15
N THR A 76 2.39 7.76 -12.61
CA THR A 76 3.62 8.24 -11.97
C THR A 76 3.30 8.98 -10.66
N GLN A 77 4.25 9.01 -9.73
CA GLN A 77 4.08 9.80 -8.49
C GLN A 77 3.78 11.28 -8.74
N VAL A 78 4.22 11.82 -9.88
CA VAL A 78 3.93 13.20 -10.29
C VAL A 78 2.46 13.37 -10.70
N GLN A 79 1.94 12.44 -11.48
CA GLN A 79 0.52 12.44 -11.87
C GLN A 79 -0.38 12.25 -10.66
N LEU A 80 -0.04 11.28 -9.80
CA LEU A 80 -0.74 11.03 -8.54
C LEU A 80 -0.73 12.28 -7.63
N SER A 81 0.39 12.98 -7.51
CA SER A 81 0.49 14.20 -6.68
C SER A 81 -0.48 15.29 -7.15
N LYS A 82 -0.65 15.43 -8.45
CA LYS A 82 -1.63 16.38 -9.01
C LYS A 82 -3.07 15.94 -8.74
N SER A 83 -3.37 14.65 -8.89
CA SER A 83 -4.72 14.11 -8.69
C SER A 83 -5.21 14.23 -7.25
N VAL A 84 -4.30 14.02 -6.27
CA VAL A 84 -4.65 14.05 -4.84
C VAL A 84 -4.30 15.37 -4.15
N SER A 85 -3.81 16.37 -4.88
CA SER A 85 -3.42 17.69 -4.35
C SER A 85 -2.40 17.61 -3.21
N LYS A 86 -1.50 16.63 -3.26
CA LYS A 86 -0.40 16.46 -2.30
C LYS A 86 0.95 16.59 -2.99
N SER A 87 1.98 16.99 -2.24
CA SER A 87 3.31 17.10 -2.81
C SER A 87 3.91 15.71 -3.11
N ARG A 88 4.75 15.61 -4.14
CA ARG A 88 5.47 14.37 -4.48
C ARG A 88 6.26 13.79 -3.28
N PRO A 89 6.97 14.58 -2.46
CA PRO A 89 7.63 14.07 -1.26
C PRO A 89 6.65 13.46 -0.24
N GLN A 90 5.45 14.04 -0.08
CA GLN A 90 4.43 13.47 0.80
C GLN A 90 3.97 12.08 0.30
N ILE A 91 3.70 11.94 -0.99
CA ILE A 91 3.34 10.65 -1.60
C ILE A 91 4.45 9.62 -1.41
N ALA A 92 5.70 9.99 -1.72
CA ALA A 92 6.84 9.10 -1.54
C ALA A 92 7.00 8.66 -0.08
N ASN A 93 6.83 9.58 0.88
CA ASN A 93 6.89 9.27 2.31
C ASN A 93 5.74 8.37 2.77
N THR A 94 4.52 8.56 2.23
CA THR A 94 3.38 7.71 2.54
C THR A 94 3.59 6.30 1.98
N LEU A 95 4.02 6.15 0.72
CA LEU A 95 4.33 4.85 0.11
C LEU A 95 5.40 4.08 0.88
N ARG A 96 6.41 4.77 1.40
CA ARG A 96 7.47 4.12 2.20
C ARG A 96 6.94 3.45 3.47
N LEU A 97 5.77 3.85 4.00
CA LEU A 97 5.18 3.21 5.18
C LEU A 97 4.85 1.73 4.95
N LEU A 98 4.61 1.32 3.70
CA LEU A 98 4.37 -0.07 3.34
C LEU A 98 5.61 -0.97 3.53
N ASN A 99 6.81 -0.38 3.61
CA ASN A 99 8.05 -1.11 3.85
C ASN A 99 8.31 -1.42 5.34
N LEU A 100 7.44 -0.95 6.24
CA LEU A 100 7.54 -1.26 7.66
C LEU A 100 7.19 -2.73 7.94
N PRO A 101 7.77 -3.34 8.99
CA PRO A 101 7.33 -4.66 9.45
C PRO A 101 5.84 -4.68 9.81
N ALA A 102 5.17 -5.80 9.58
CA ALA A 102 3.73 -5.94 9.80
C ALA A 102 3.28 -5.60 11.24
N SER A 103 4.11 -5.87 12.24
CA SER A 103 3.87 -5.50 13.65
C SER A 103 3.83 -3.98 13.85
N VAL A 104 4.73 -3.25 13.19
CA VAL A 104 4.80 -1.79 13.25
C VAL A 104 3.64 -1.18 12.45
N GLN A 105 3.34 -1.74 11.26
CA GLN A 105 2.20 -1.31 10.45
C GLN A 105 0.89 -1.38 11.25
N LYS A 106 0.64 -2.48 11.97
CA LYS A 106 -0.55 -2.62 12.83
C LYS A 106 -0.66 -1.51 13.87
N ARG A 107 0.46 -1.09 14.49
CA ARG A 107 0.49 -0.01 15.48
C ARG A 107 0.22 1.36 14.85
N VAL A 108 0.69 1.57 13.62
CA VAL A 108 0.39 2.80 12.85
C VAL A 108 -1.08 2.83 12.43
N ALA A 109 -1.61 1.73 11.93
CA ALA A 109 -3.03 1.62 11.55
C ALA A 109 -3.97 1.84 12.75
N ALA A 110 -3.58 1.34 13.93
CA ALA A 110 -4.31 1.56 15.18
C ALA A 110 -4.17 2.98 15.77
N GLY A 111 -3.36 3.86 15.14
CA GLY A 111 -3.11 5.21 15.64
C GLY A 111 -2.21 5.29 16.88
N VAL A 112 -1.66 4.16 17.34
CA VAL A 112 -0.75 4.11 18.49
C VAL A 112 0.61 4.72 18.16
N LEU A 113 1.04 4.57 16.90
CA LEU A 113 2.21 5.25 16.35
C LEU A 113 1.78 6.25 15.28
N SER A 114 2.30 7.47 15.36
CA SER A 114 2.04 8.47 14.31
C SER A 114 2.85 8.17 13.03
N SER A 115 2.41 8.73 11.91
CA SER A 115 3.14 8.65 10.64
C SER A 115 4.56 9.26 10.72
N GLY A 116 4.78 10.20 11.64
CA GLY A 116 6.10 10.75 11.93
C GLY A 116 7.04 9.72 12.56
N HIS A 117 6.59 9.01 13.60
CA HIS A 117 7.35 7.91 14.21
C HIS A 117 7.63 6.81 13.19
N ALA A 118 6.62 6.43 12.40
CA ALA A 118 6.75 5.44 11.34
C ALA A 118 7.83 5.79 10.32
N ARG A 119 7.90 7.07 9.90
CA ARG A 119 8.96 7.54 8.98
C ARG A 119 10.35 7.51 9.61
N ALA A 120 10.46 7.90 10.89
CA ALA A 120 11.74 7.83 11.60
C ALA A 120 12.26 6.38 11.69
N LEU A 121 11.38 5.42 11.99
CA LEU A 121 11.72 3.99 12.04
C LEU A 121 12.26 3.43 10.73
N LEU A 122 11.82 3.96 9.58
CA LEU A 122 12.32 3.58 8.25
C LEU A 122 13.80 3.97 8.00
N GLY A 123 14.41 4.72 8.90
CA GLY A 123 15.86 4.96 8.91
C GLY A 123 16.67 3.75 9.36
N LEU A 124 16.05 2.82 10.10
CA LEU A 124 16.66 1.54 10.45
C LEU A 124 16.48 0.55 9.29
N SER A 125 17.43 -0.38 9.17
CA SER A 125 17.36 -1.40 8.12
C SER A 125 16.94 -2.77 8.65
N ASP A 126 17.04 -2.98 9.97
CA ASP A 126 16.67 -4.23 10.61
C ASP A 126 15.22 -4.19 11.11
N PRO A 127 14.33 -5.09 10.62
CA PRO A 127 12.95 -5.18 11.08
C PRO A 127 12.80 -5.42 12.57
N GLU A 128 13.71 -6.18 13.19
CA GLU A 128 13.66 -6.43 14.64
C GLU A 128 13.98 -5.16 15.45
N GLU A 129 14.95 -4.37 15.00
CA GLU A 129 15.29 -3.09 15.61
C GLU A 129 14.16 -2.06 15.45
N MET A 130 13.48 -2.06 14.30
CA MET A 130 12.28 -1.24 14.10
C MET A 130 11.19 -1.59 15.11
N ASP A 131 10.93 -2.89 15.34
CA ASP A 131 9.89 -3.34 16.29
C ASP A 131 10.26 -3.05 17.74
N LYS A 132 11.53 -3.25 18.13
CA LYS A 132 12.04 -2.92 19.47
C LYS A 132 11.90 -1.42 19.73
N LEU A 133 12.33 -0.58 18.79
CA LEU A 133 12.22 0.88 18.94
C LEU A 133 10.76 1.33 18.92
N ALA A 134 9.90 0.73 18.10
CA ALA A 134 8.47 1.02 18.08
C ALA A 134 7.82 0.70 19.44
N SER A 135 8.19 -0.42 20.07
CA SER A 135 7.71 -0.78 21.41
C SER A 135 8.19 0.21 22.47
N ARG A 136 9.43 0.66 22.37
CA ARG A 136 10.02 1.65 23.26
C ARG A 136 9.35 3.03 23.12
N ILE A 137 9.06 3.48 21.90
CA ILE A 137 8.33 4.73 21.63
C ILE A 137 7.00 4.74 22.36
N ILE A 138 6.27 3.63 22.35
CA ILE A 138 4.96 3.50 22.99
C ILE A 138 5.10 3.48 24.50
N ALA A 139 6.06 2.69 25.03
CA ALA A 139 6.26 2.54 26.47
C ALA A 139 6.74 3.83 27.16
N GLU A 140 7.63 4.58 26.50
CA GLU A 140 8.26 5.78 27.04
C GLU A 140 7.56 7.09 26.58
N GLY A 141 6.60 7.01 25.66
CA GLY A 141 5.92 8.19 25.10
C GLY A 141 6.87 9.12 24.33
N LEU A 142 7.83 8.55 23.60
CA LEU A 142 8.85 9.33 22.89
C LEU A 142 8.22 10.23 21.83
N SER A 143 8.81 11.43 21.66
CA SER A 143 8.43 12.32 20.56
C SER A 143 9.03 11.85 19.23
N VAL A 144 8.47 12.34 18.10
CA VAL A 144 9.03 12.05 16.77
C VAL A 144 10.50 12.50 16.70
N ARG A 145 10.81 13.68 17.24
CA ARG A 145 12.17 14.22 17.25
C ARG A 145 13.14 13.35 18.04
N SER A 146 12.75 12.92 19.25
CA SER A 146 13.57 12.01 20.06
C SER A 146 13.78 10.66 19.35
N THR A 147 12.77 10.19 18.63
CA THR A 147 12.88 8.98 17.81
C THR A 147 13.88 9.15 16.68
N GLU A 148 13.82 10.27 15.96
CA GLU A 148 14.78 10.60 14.88
C GLU A 148 16.22 10.68 15.42
N GLU A 149 16.43 11.28 16.60
CA GLU A 149 17.73 11.36 17.26
C GLU A 149 18.27 9.97 17.62
N ILE A 150 17.43 9.08 18.18
CA ILE A 150 17.81 7.70 18.51
C ILE A 150 18.19 6.93 17.24
N VAL A 151 17.41 7.06 16.16
CA VAL A 151 17.70 6.41 14.87
C VAL A 151 19.03 6.94 14.31
N ALA A 152 19.25 8.25 14.34
CA ALA A 152 20.50 8.86 13.86
C ALA A 152 21.71 8.36 14.66
N MET A 153 21.61 8.26 15.99
CA MET A 153 22.66 7.70 16.84
C MET A 153 22.96 6.23 16.52
N LYS A 154 21.93 5.40 16.28
CA LYS A 154 22.10 4.00 15.91
C LYS A 154 22.80 3.84 14.56
N ILE A 155 22.46 4.68 13.59
CA ILE A 155 23.13 4.71 12.28
C ILE A 155 24.59 5.13 12.43
N ALA A 156 24.88 6.15 13.25
CA ALA A 156 26.22 6.69 13.46
C ALA A 156 27.13 5.74 14.26
N SER A 157 26.57 4.95 15.20
CA SER A 157 27.32 3.96 16.00
C SER A 157 27.76 2.72 15.23
N GLY A 158 27.45 2.66 13.94
CA GLY A 158 27.90 1.57 13.06
C GLY A 158 27.22 0.22 13.33
N GLU A 159 26.14 0.21 14.08
CA GLU A 159 25.17 -0.91 14.04
C GLU A 159 24.53 -0.97 12.65
N GLN A 160 25.40 -1.12 11.63
CA GLN A 160 24.93 -1.46 10.29
C GLN A 160 24.19 -2.81 10.43
N PRO A 161 23.01 -2.94 9.82
CA PRO A 161 22.36 -4.20 9.77
C PRO A 161 23.35 -5.19 9.17
N LYS A 162 23.55 -6.31 9.85
CA LYS A 162 24.09 -7.49 9.17
C LYS A 162 23.25 -7.63 7.94
N LYS A 163 23.84 -7.35 6.76
CA LYS A 163 23.19 -7.64 5.46
C LYS A 163 22.45 -8.95 5.63
N PRO A 164 21.16 -9.04 5.29
CA PRO A 164 20.47 -10.32 5.43
C PRO A 164 21.43 -11.30 4.79
N LYS A 165 21.86 -12.32 5.57
CA LYS A 165 22.59 -13.42 5.00
C LYS A 165 21.66 -13.88 3.91
N THR A 166 21.99 -13.55 2.64
CA THR A 166 21.36 -14.19 1.52
C THR A 166 21.47 -15.65 1.90
N SER A 167 20.35 -16.22 2.30
CA SER A 167 20.27 -17.66 2.47
C SER A 167 20.82 -18.12 1.14
N LYS A 168 22.01 -18.73 1.16
CA LYS A 168 22.51 -19.43 -0.01
C LYS A 168 21.34 -20.31 -0.36
N THR A 169 20.54 -19.89 -1.32
CA THR A 169 19.50 -20.71 -1.91
C THR A 169 20.21 -22.02 -2.12
N LYS A 170 19.81 -23.04 -1.34
CA LYS A 170 20.29 -24.39 -1.60
C LYS A 170 20.12 -24.54 -3.08
N PRO A 171 21.16 -24.96 -3.83
CA PRO A 171 21.05 -25.07 -5.27
C PRO A 171 19.75 -25.83 -5.52
N TRP A 172 18.88 -25.18 -6.27
CA TRP A 172 17.53 -25.66 -6.54
C TRP A 172 17.60 -27.13 -6.87
N VAL A 173 16.72 -27.94 -6.33
CA VAL A 173 16.68 -29.41 -6.50
C VAL A 173 16.53 -29.84 -7.97
N GLY A 174 16.68 -28.94 -8.92
CA GLY A 174 16.85 -29.15 -10.34
C GLY A 174 18.01 -30.05 -10.69
N SER A 175 19.05 -30.12 -9.87
CA SER A 175 20.18 -30.98 -10.19
C SER A 175 19.82 -32.50 -10.26
N ALA A 176 18.91 -32.94 -9.40
CA ALA A 176 18.49 -34.36 -9.41
C ALA A 176 17.51 -34.67 -10.56
N ILE A 177 16.69 -33.71 -10.95
CA ILE A 177 15.76 -33.82 -12.08
C ILE A 177 16.57 -33.68 -13.38
N GLN A 178 17.50 -32.73 -13.43
CA GLN A 178 18.38 -32.51 -14.57
C GLN A 178 19.24 -33.74 -14.87
N GLN A 179 19.87 -34.37 -13.85
CA GLN A 179 20.60 -35.63 -14.01
C GLN A 179 19.71 -36.80 -14.48
N ARG A 180 18.46 -36.87 -14.00
CA ARG A 180 17.51 -37.89 -14.45
C ARG A 180 17.08 -37.69 -15.91
N VAL A 181 16.90 -36.44 -16.34
CA VAL A 181 16.57 -36.10 -17.73
C VAL A 181 17.76 -36.33 -18.65
N GLU A 182 18.98 -35.91 -18.24
CA GLU A 182 20.22 -36.16 -18.99
C GLU A 182 20.50 -37.67 -19.18
N ASN A 183 20.26 -38.46 -18.11
CA ASN A 183 20.43 -39.92 -18.19
C ASN A 183 19.32 -40.64 -18.99
N HIS A 184 18.16 -40.01 -19.17
CA HIS A 184 17.05 -40.63 -19.91
C HIS A 184 17.09 -40.31 -21.40
N PHE A 185 17.63 -39.15 -21.77
CA PHE A 185 17.69 -38.69 -23.17
C PHE A 185 19.10 -38.65 -23.76
N ASP A 186 20.12 -39.07 -23.03
CA ASP A 186 21.54 -39.06 -23.42
C ASP A 186 22.01 -37.70 -24.02
N THR A 187 21.45 -36.61 -23.52
CA THR A 187 21.72 -35.24 -23.95
C THR A 187 22.03 -34.34 -22.75
N LYS A 188 23.09 -33.53 -22.85
CA LYS A 188 23.40 -32.48 -21.87
C LYS A 188 22.46 -31.33 -22.03
N VAL A 189 21.75 -30.97 -20.93
CA VAL A 189 20.94 -29.78 -20.83
C VAL A 189 21.80 -28.66 -20.25
N SER A 190 22.03 -27.61 -21.04
CA SER A 190 22.80 -26.43 -20.66
C SER A 190 21.86 -25.32 -20.13
#